data_b77f1b682191bd126e85371acff0004d
#
_entry.id   b77f1b682191bd126e85371acff0004d
#
_cell.length_a   1.000
_cell.length_b   1.000
_cell.length_c   1.000
_cell.angle_alpha   90.00
_cell.angle_beta   90.00
_cell.angle_gamma   90.00
#
_symmetry.space_group_name_H-M   'P 1'
#
loop_
_entity.id
_entity.type
_entity.pdbx_description
1 polymer ?
#
loop_
_entity_poly.entity_id
_entity_poly.type
_entity_poly.pdbx_seq_one_letter_code
_entity_poly.pdbx_strand_id
1 'polypeptide(L)'
;MTVSSMPAGLSRRRFLECLTAAATLSILPAHAAPLARLTVWGMPASPSVVLARAVASGALKSFASEASFDVWRTADQMRAGVVSGDIALFASPTYAAANLFNRGAGVRLVNVLTWGLLYIFAGQGVRLERVEDLRGKTLLVGAKNDAPDLLTRFVLRAAGLDPEKDLTLSYVGTSAEAVPLLLAGKADAAVLPEPAASAAEIKSRQVGVAVTRALDVTELYASQSGRPAGIPQAGLAVTEAFLAAHPEIVAALHAASVDAAGWVRQNAKAAAALIADPLKLPAPIVEASLPRFRLKVASAQDARADLEAYFQALMTLSPDIVAGRLPEPTFYWGQ
;
A
#
# COMPACT_ATOMS: atom_id res chain seq x y z
N MET A 1 46.81 -43.21 -69.61
CA MET A 1 46.80 -43.41 -68.15
C MET A 1 46.95 -42.04 -67.51
N THR A 2 45.86 -41.46 -67.09
CA THR A 2 45.77 -40.10 -66.48
C THR A 2 45.54 -40.31 -65.00
N VAL A 3 46.49 -39.83 -64.20
CA VAL A 3 46.42 -39.91 -62.75
C VAL A 3 45.69 -38.58 -62.29
N SER A 4 44.52 -38.74 -61.69
CA SER A 4 43.72 -37.63 -61.10
C SER A 4 44.36 -37.18 -59.77
N SER A 5 44.62 -35.93 -59.64
CA SER A 5 45.15 -35.28 -58.41
C SER A 5 44.02 -35.01 -57.39
N MET A 6 44.17 -35.48 -56.16
CA MET A 6 43.33 -35.14 -55.04
C MET A 6 43.56 -33.72 -54.59
N PRO A 7 42.51 -33.01 -54.11
CA PRO A 7 42.66 -31.64 -53.58
C PRO A 7 43.27 -31.68 -52.18
N ALA A 8 44.16 -30.71 -51.93
CA ALA A 8 44.90 -30.55 -50.66
C ALA A 8 43.99 -30.24 -49.48
N GLY A 9 44.25 -30.97 -48.37
CA GLY A 9 43.52 -30.86 -47.11
C GLY A 9 43.61 -29.45 -46.44
N LEU A 10 42.52 -29.06 -45.84
CA LEU A 10 42.41 -27.84 -45.02
C LEU A 10 43.44 -27.89 -43.88
N SER A 11 44.32 -26.91 -43.78
CA SER A 11 45.34 -26.85 -42.74
C SER A 11 44.70 -26.62 -41.39
N ARG A 12 45.25 -27.24 -40.34
CA ARG A 12 44.84 -27.10 -38.94
C ARG A 12 44.68 -25.63 -38.49
N ARG A 13 45.39 -24.71 -39.13
CA ARG A 13 45.34 -23.29 -38.83
C ARG A 13 44.04 -22.63 -39.30
N ARG A 14 43.49 -23.00 -40.46
CA ARG A 14 42.17 -22.51 -40.94
C ARG A 14 41.00 -23.07 -40.18
N PHE A 15 41.13 -24.29 -39.61
CA PHE A 15 40.11 -24.88 -38.74
C PHE A 15 40.01 -24.15 -37.40
N LEU A 16 41.13 -23.70 -36.84
CA LEU A 16 41.18 -22.90 -35.62
C LEU A 16 40.67 -21.46 -35.82
N GLU A 17 40.90 -20.87 -37.00
CA GLU A 17 40.37 -19.53 -37.34
C GLU A 17 38.84 -19.52 -37.53
N CYS A 18 38.23 -20.60 -37.99
CA CYS A 18 36.80 -20.78 -38.08
C CYS A 18 36.11 -21.02 -36.68
N LEU A 19 36.84 -21.59 -35.73
CA LEU A 19 36.31 -21.80 -34.36
C LEU A 19 36.34 -20.52 -33.50
N THR A 20 37.24 -19.56 -33.76
CA THR A 20 37.28 -18.27 -33.05
C THR A 20 36.25 -17.29 -33.58
N ALA A 21 35.75 -17.40 -34.81
CA ALA A 21 34.72 -16.51 -35.36
C ALA A 21 33.28 -16.89 -34.90
N ALA A 22 33.08 -18.10 -34.34
CA ALA A 22 31.78 -18.57 -33.87
C ALA A 22 31.49 -18.23 -32.39
N ALA A 23 32.43 -17.63 -31.66
CA ALA A 23 32.31 -17.41 -30.20
C ALA A 23 31.81 -16.00 -29.81
N THR A 24 31.45 -15.14 -30.76
CA THR A 24 30.76 -13.88 -30.49
C THR A 24 29.28 -13.96 -30.89
N LEU A 25 28.59 -15.02 -30.53
CA LEU A 25 27.15 -14.93 -30.36
C LEU A 25 26.93 -14.01 -29.15
N SER A 26 26.60 -12.76 -29.41
CA SER A 26 26.05 -11.84 -28.44
C SER A 26 24.89 -12.59 -27.75
N ILE A 27 25.06 -12.93 -26.49
CA ILE A 27 23.97 -13.38 -25.63
C ILE A 27 23.08 -12.12 -25.51
N LEU A 28 22.18 -11.94 -26.47
CA LEU A 28 21.03 -11.04 -26.26
C LEU A 28 20.34 -11.59 -25.02
N PRO A 29 20.06 -10.75 -24.02
CA PRO A 29 19.28 -11.19 -22.89
C PRO A 29 17.99 -11.78 -23.46
N ALA A 30 17.80 -13.08 -23.24
CA ALA A 30 16.57 -13.74 -23.62
C ALA A 30 15.47 -13.03 -22.82
N HIS A 31 14.68 -12.19 -23.49
CA HIS A 31 13.47 -11.68 -22.89
C HIS A 31 12.63 -12.90 -22.56
N ALA A 32 12.40 -13.12 -21.28
CA ALA A 32 11.48 -14.18 -20.85
C ALA A 32 10.16 -14.00 -21.60
N ALA A 33 9.57 -15.09 -22.08
CA ALA A 33 8.26 -15.01 -22.75
C ALA A 33 7.26 -14.32 -21.80
N PRO A 34 6.40 -13.43 -22.33
CA PRO A 34 5.40 -12.76 -21.51
C PRO A 34 4.56 -13.78 -20.74
N LEU A 35 4.24 -13.45 -19.49
CA LEU A 35 3.30 -14.24 -18.69
C LEU A 35 1.95 -14.33 -19.40
N ALA A 36 1.27 -15.48 -19.35
CA ALA A 36 -0.09 -15.60 -19.90
C ALA A 36 -1.04 -14.67 -19.15
N ARG A 37 -0.94 -14.63 -17.82
CA ARG A 37 -1.74 -13.76 -16.94
C ARG A 37 -0.90 -13.17 -15.84
N LEU A 38 -1.24 -11.93 -15.47
CA LEU A 38 -0.65 -11.22 -14.34
C LEU A 38 -1.76 -10.44 -13.62
N THR A 39 -2.03 -10.79 -12.38
CA THR A 39 -2.99 -10.05 -11.55
C THR A 39 -2.26 -9.24 -10.49
N VAL A 40 -2.53 -7.94 -10.44
CA VAL A 40 -2.11 -7.04 -9.36
C VAL A 40 -3.28 -6.87 -8.40
N TRP A 41 -3.08 -7.22 -7.14
CA TRP A 41 -4.13 -7.22 -6.15
C TRP A 41 -4.13 -5.92 -5.33
N GLY A 42 -5.26 -5.22 -5.31
CA GLY A 42 -5.52 -4.09 -4.42
C GLY A 42 -6.01 -4.53 -3.05
N MET A 43 -5.87 -3.67 -2.06
CA MET A 43 -6.57 -3.76 -0.77
C MET A 43 -7.97 -3.12 -0.89
N PRO A 44 -8.96 -3.47 -0.03
CA PRO A 44 -10.30 -2.88 -0.06
C PRO A 44 -10.31 -1.44 0.50
N ALA A 45 -9.44 -0.59 -0.02
CA ALA A 45 -9.26 0.81 0.35
C ALA A 45 -8.77 1.62 -0.85
N SER A 46 -9.09 2.92 -0.84
CA SER A 46 -8.85 3.80 -1.99
C SER A 46 -7.38 3.94 -2.44
N PRO A 47 -6.32 3.77 -1.63
CA PRO A 47 -4.94 3.76 -2.13
C PRO A 47 -4.69 2.79 -3.29
N SER A 48 -5.50 1.73 -3.39
CA SER A 48 -5.45 0.74 -4.47
C SER A 48 -5.71 1.33 -5.86
N VAL A 49 -6.30 2.52 -5.96
CA VAL A 49 -6.50 3.24 -7.23
C VAL A 49 -5.19 3.48 -7.99
N VAL A 50 -4.08 3.65 -7.27
CA VAL A 50 -2.75 3.83 -7.88
C VAL A 50 -2.37 2.59 -8.67
N LEU A 51 -2.54 1.41 -8.08
CA LEU A 51 -2.24 0.12 -8.74
C LEU A 51 -3.23 -0.18 -9.88
N ALA A 52 -4.53 0.08 -9.67
CA ALA A 52 -5.54 -0.05 -10.73
C ALA A 52 -5.19 0.82 -11.93
N ARG A 53 -4.77 2.07 -11.71
CA ARG A 53 -4.34 2.98 -12.77
C ARG A 53 -3.03 2.51 -13.43
N ALA A 54 -2.06 2.03 -12.66
CA ALA A 54 -0.81 1.50 -13.19
C ALA A 54 -1.07 0.33 -14.16
N VAL A 55 -1.95 -0.61 -13.79
CA VAL A 55 -2.38 -1.70 -14.68
C VAL A 55 -3.12 -1.16 -15.92
N ALA A 56 -4.12 -0.29 -15.72
CA ALA A 56 -4.91 0.28 -16.81
C ALA A 56 -4.12 1.17 -17.77
N SER A 57 -2.94 1.68 -17.36
CA SER A 57 -2.05 2.46 -18.24
C SER A 57 -1.46 1.64 -19.39
N GLY A 58 -1.47 0.31 -19.26
CA GLY A 58 -0.82 -0.59 -20.20
C GLY A 58 0.68 -0.77 -19.98
N ALA A 59 1.25 -0.27 -18.89
CA ALA A 59 2.69 -0.38 -18.57
C ALA A 59 3.17 -1.83 -18.44
N LEU A 60 2.25 -2.77 -18.21
CA LEU A 60 2.58 -4.19 -18.06
C LEU A 60 2.35 -5.02 -19.33
N LYS A 61 1.94 -4.43 -20.45
CA LYS A 61 1.59 -5.15 -21.70
C LYS A 61 2.76 -5.90 -22.34
N SER A 62 3.98 -5.44 -22.14
CA SER A 62 5.19 -6.14 -22.63
C SER A 62 5.56 -7.36 -21.79
N PHE A 63 5.05 -7.46 -20.58
CA PHE A 63 5.39 -8.49 -19.60
C PHE A 63 4.32 -9.57 -19.45
N ALA A 64 3.06 -9.27 -19.80
CA ALA A 64 1.96 -10.20 -19.71
C ALA A 64 0.98 -10.03 -20.87
N SER A 65 0.47 -11.15 -21.42
CA SER A 65 -0.56 -11.13 -22.44
C SER A 65 -1.88 -10.58 -21.91
N GLU A 66 -2.19 -10.86 -20.65
CA GLU A 66 -3.33 -10.34 -19.91
C GLU A 66 -2.85 -9.80 -18.55
N ALA A 67 -2.91 -8.47 -18.36
CA ALA A 67 -2.64 -7.82 -17.08
C ALA A 67 -3.98 -7.32 -16.51
N SER A 68 -4.32 -7.75 -15.29
CA SER A 68 -5.57 -7.42 -14.61
C SER A 68 -5.34 -6.86 -13.22
N PHE A 69 -6.33 -6.13 -12.73
CA PHE A 69 -6.38 -5.65 -11.35
C PHE A 69 -7.60 -6.25 -10.66
N ASP A 70 -7.42 -6.75 -9.45
CA ASP A 70 -8.50 -7.22 -8.59
C ASP A 70 -8.27 -6.73 -7.14
N VAL A 71 -9.25 -6.92 -6.26
CA VAL A 71 -9.18 -6.51 -4.84
C VAL A 71 -9.42 -7.71 -3.96
N TRP A 72 -8.46 -8.03 -3.09
CA TRP A 72 -8.68 -9.02 -2.04
C TRP A 72 -9.72 -8.49 -1.02
N ARG A 73 -10.54 -9.39 -0.44
CA ARG A 73 -11.71 -8.98 0.36
C ARG A 73 -11.45 -8.99 1.85
N THR A 74 -10.63 -9.93 2.30
CA THR A 74 -10.28 -10.08 3.72
C THR A 74 -8.78 -10.30 3.88
N ALA A 75 -8.24 -9.95 5.05
CA ALA A 75 -6.84 -10.20 5.36
C ALA A 75 -6.51 -11.71 5.32
N ASP A 76 -7.47 -12.57 5.63
CA ASP A 76 -7.27 -14.03 5.56
C ASP A 76 -7.19 -14.52 4.12
N GLN A 77 -8.03 -14.00 3.22
CA GLN A 77 -7.90 -14.28 1.77
C GLN A 77 -6.53 -13.85 1.25
N MET A 78 -6.08 -12.66 1.60
CA MET A 78 -4.76 -12.15 1.18
C MET A 78 -3.64 -13.06 1.71
N ARG A 79 -3.65 -13.39 3.01
CA ARG A 79 -2.64 -14.28 3.60
C ARG A 79 -2.63 -15.67 2.97
N ALA A 80 -3.81 -16.27 2.78
CA ALA A 80 -3.92 -17.58 2.13
C ALA A 80 -3.39 -17.54 0.69
N GLY A 81 -3.76 -16.50 -0.09
CA GLY A 81 -3.29 -16.31 -1.47
C GLY A 81 -1.78 -16.07 -1.56
N VAL A 82 -1.18 -15.36 -0.61
CA VAL A 82 0.28 -15.18 -0.53
C VAL A 82 0.97 -16.53 -0.26
N VAL A 83 0.45 -17.32 0.67
CA VAL A 83 1.03 -18.62 1.02
C VAL A 83 0.86 -19.65 -0.10
N SER A 84 -0.28 -19.66 -0.81
CA SER A 84 -0.51 -20.54 -1.97
C SER A 84 0.23 -20.09 -3.23
N GLY A 85 0.67 -18.81 -3.30
CA GLY A 85 1.26 -18.23 -4.51
C GLY A 85 0.26 -17.61 -5.49
N ASP A 86 -1.06 -17.66 -5.19
CA ASP A 86 -2.10 -17.06 -6.04
C ASP A 86 -2.07 -15.52 -5.99
N ILE A 87 -1.53 -14.96 -4.90
CA ILE A 87 -1.35 -13.51 -4.70
C ILE A 87 0.15 -13.23 -4.60
N ALA A 88 0.75 -12.77 -5.70
CA ALA A 88 2.17 -12.47 -5.77
C ALA A 88 2.49 -10.97 -5.67
N LEU A 89 1.65 -10.10 -6.28
CA LEU A 89 1.77 -8.64 -6.28
C LEU A 89 0.54 -8.04 -5.64
N PHE A 90 0.67 -7.37 -4.50
CA PHE A 90 -0.50 -6.94 -3.74
C PHE A 90 -0.28 -5.66 -2.94
N ALA A 91 -1.34 -4.84 -2.88
CA ALA A 91 -1.40 -3.74 -1.91
C ALA A 91 -1.63 -4.30 -0.50
N SER A 92 -0.95 -3.72 0.46
CA SER A 92 -1.07 -4.09 1.87
C SER A 92 -0.83 -2.88 2.77
N PRO A 93 -1.42 -2.82 3.97
CA PRO A 93 -0.86 -1.99 5.02
C PRO A 93 0.61 -2.36 5.25
N THR A 94 1.49 -1.37 5.38
CA THR A 94 2.94 -1.62 5.43
C THR A 94 3.35 -2.46 6.64
N TYR A 95 2.68 -2.24 7.80
CA TYR A 95 2.89 -3.07 8.99
C TYR A 95 2.45 -4.52 8.81
N ALA A 96 1.39 -4.76 8.01
CA ALA A 96 0.93 -6.13 7.74
C ALA A 96 1.90 -6.88 6.81
N ALA A 97 2.50 -6.19 5.82
CA ALA A 97 3.59 -6.74 5.02
C ALA A 97 4.82 -7.06 5.90
N ALA A 98 5.17 -6.16 6.84
CA ALA A 98 6.25 -6.38 7.81
C ALA A 98 5.95 -7.58 8.72
N ASN A 99 4.72 -7.75 9.18
CA ASN A 99 4.29 -8.92 9.95
C ASN A 99 4.45 -10.23 9.16
N LEU A 100 4.00 -10.25 7.90
CA LEU A 100 4.17 -11.40 7.02
C LEU A 100 5.65 -11.75 6.81
N PHE A 101 6.49 -10.76 6.52
CA PHE A 101 7.93 -10.95 6.37
C PHE A 101 8.55 -11.53 7.64
N ASN A 102 8.29 -10.94 8.79
CA ASN A 102 8.86 -11.37 10.07
C ASN A 102 8.40 -12.77 10.50
N ARG A 103 7.24 -13.22 10.02
CA ARG A 103 6.72 -14.58 10.18
C ARG A 103 7.23 -15.57 9.12
N GLY A 104 8.10 -15.15 8.22
CA GLY A 104 8.71 -16.01 7.22
C GLY A 104 7.82 -16.31 6.00
N ALA A 105 6.83 -15.47 5.71
CA ALA A 105 5.95 -15.66 4.54
C ALA A 105 6.61 -15.30 3.19
N GLY A 106 7.92 -14.98 3.17
CA GLY A 106 8.64 -14.68 1.93
C GLY A 106 8.06 -13.49 1.16
N VAL A 107 7.79 -12.37 1.85
CA VAL A 107 7.20 -11.15 1.28
C VAL A 107 8.18 -10.00 1.41
N ARG A 108 8.25 -9.12 0.42
CA ARG A 108 9.00 -7.84 0.50
C ARG A 108 8.08 -6.66 0.20
N LEU A 109 8.36 -5.52 0.82
CA LEU A 109 7.69 -4.27 0.51
C LEU A 109 8.41 -3.60 -0.67
N VAL A 110 7.68 -3.31 -1.75
CA VAL A 110 8.23 -2.66 -2.95
C VAL A 110 8.25 -1.14 -2.80
N ASN A 111 7.13 -0.58 -2.33
CA ASN A 111 7.00 0.87 -2.17
C ASN A 111 5.96 1.23 -1.12
N VAL A 112 5.93 2.52 -0.78
CA VAL A 112 4.84 3.17 -0.08
C VAL A 112 4.02 3.97 -1.08
N LEU A 113 2.70 3.84 -1.06
CA LEU A 113 1.76 4.52 -1.96
C LEU A 113 1.08 5.71 -1.31
N THR A 114 0.83 5.65 0.02
CA THR A 114 0.13 6.69 0.78
C THR A 114 0.76 6.94 2.13
N TRP A 115 0.81 8.22 2.52
CA TRP A 115 1.49 8.73 3.70
C TRP A 115 0.55 9.35 4.74
N GLY A 116 -0.71 8.99 4.71
CA GLY A 116 -1.71 9.40 5.67
C GLY A 116 -3.11 9.42 5.09
N LEU A 117 -4.07 9.05 5.93
CA LEU A 117 -5.49 9.00 5.57
C LEU A 117 -6.41 8.96 6.82
N LEU A 118 -5.89 9.26 8.02
CA LEU A 118 -6.60 9.06 9.27
C LEU A 118 -6.94 10.39 9.94
N TYR A 119 -8.19 10.55 10.35
CA TYR A 119 -8.73 11.78 10.93
C TYR A 119 -9.55 11.50 12.18
N ILE A 120 -9.63 12.49 13.07
CA ILE A 120 -10.61 12.50 14.16
C ILE A 120 -11.72 13.46 13.78
N PHE A 121 -12.95 12.98 13.74
CA PHE A 121 -14.16 13.75 13.51
C PHE A 121 -14.83 14.10 14.81
N ALA A 122 -15.26 15.34 14.93
CA ALA A 122 -16.15 15.80 16.00
C ALA A 122 -17.62 15.61 15.59
N GLY A 123 -18.42 15.10 16.51
CA GLY A 123 -19.87 15.00 16.39
C GLY A 123 -20.56 16.36 16.49
N GLN A 124 -21.88 16.37 16.27
CA GLN A 124 -22.68 17.59 16.31
C GLN A 124 -22.56 18.29 17.67
N GLY A 125 -22.22 19.58 17.63
CA GLY A 125 -22.08 20.42 18.84
C GLY A 125 -20.79 20.18 19.63
N VAL A 126 -19.92 19.26 19.20
CA VAL A 126 -18.63 18.99 19.83
C VAL A 126 -17.56 19.85 19.18
N ARG A 127 -16.79 20.58 20.00
CA ARG A 127 -15.63 21.36 19.55
C ARG A 127 -14.35 20.60 19.89
N LEU A 128 -13.53 20.34 18.87
CA LEU A 128 -12.21 19.77 18.99
C LEU A 128 -11.24 20.63 18.15
N GLU A 129 -10.31 21.29 18.80
CA GLU A 129 -9.25 22.08 18.14
C GLU A 129 -7.88 21.46 18.36
N ARG A 130 -7.74 20.69 19.43
CA ARG A 130 -6.51 20.02 19.84
C ARG A 130 -6.84 18.65 20.46
N VAL A 131 -5.84 17.80 20.56
CA VAL A 131 -6.00 16.41 21.05
C VAL A 131 -6.54 16.39 22.48
N GLU A 132 -6.11 17.33 23.31
CA GLU A 132 -6.49 17.41 24.73
C GLU A 132 -7.98 17.71 24.93
N ASP A 133 -8.68 18.24 23.92
CA ASP A 133 -10.13 18.47 23.96
C ASP A 133 -10.94 17.15 23.98
N LEU A 134 -10.29 16.02 23.73
CA LEU A 134 -10.86 14.68 23.86
C LEU A 134 -11.02 14.23 25.32
N ARG A 135 -10.46 14.96 26.29
CA ARG A 135 -10.59 14.60 27.72
C ARG A 135 -12.06 14.54 28.14
N GLY A 136 -12.44 13.44 28.78
CA GLY A 136 -13.82 13.17 29.24
C GLY A 136 -14.81 12.81 28.13
N LYS A 137 -14.37 12.69 26.87
CA LYS A 137 -15.24 12.39 25.73
C LYS A 137 -15.24 10.91 25.35
N THR A 138 -16.27 10.50 24.63
CA THR A 138 -16.36 9.19 24.00
C THR A 138 -15.85 9.27 22.56
N LEU A 139 -14.79 8.50 22.26
CA LEU A 139 -14.18 8.38 20.95
C LEU A 139 -14.43 7.00 20.35
N LEU A 140 -15.15 6.94 19.23
CA LEU A 140 -15.31 5.71 18.45
C LEU A 140 -14.03 5.39 17.68
N VAL A 141 -13.60 4.13 17.77
CA VAL A 141 -12.42 3.63 17.08
C VAL A 141 -12.76 2.31 16.40
N GLY A 142 -12.43 2.19 15.12
CA GLY A 142 -12.56 0.93 14.39
C GLY A 142 -11.43 -0.03 14.70
N ALA A 143 -11.71 -1.35 14.70
CA ALA A 143 -10.72 -2.43 14.75
C ALA A 143 -9.68 -2.30 15.89
N LYS A 144 -10.09 -2.70 17.10
CA LYS A 144 -9.21 -2.69 18.29
C LYS A 144 -7.89 -3.43 18.01
N ASN A 145 -6.77 -2.84 18.47
CA ASN A 145 -5.40 -3.32 18.27
C ASN A 145 -4.92 -3.34 16.81
N ASP A 146 -5.61 -2.66 15.91
CA ASP A 146 -5.14 -2.40 14.55
C ASP A 146 -4.56 -0.99 14.43
N ALA A 147 -3.93 -0.65 13.30
CA ALA A 147 -3.19 0.60 13.14
C ALA A 147 -4.00 1.87 13.45
N PRO A 148 -5.29 2.01 13.09
CA PRO A 148 -6.07 3.20 13.49
C PRO A 148 -6.17 3.37 15.01
N ASP A 149 -6.37 2.30 15.76
CA ASP A 149 -6.41 2.32 17.22
C ASP A 149 -5.02 2.66 17.81
N LEU A 150 -3.99 1.95 17.36
CA LEU A 150 -2.63 2.14 17.87
C LEU A 150 -2.10 3.55 17.58
N LEU A 151 -2.34 4.10 16.38
CA LEU A 151 -1.98 5.47 16.04
C LEU A 151 -2.74 6.48 16.91
N THR A 152 -4.04 6.26 17.12
CA THR A 152 -4.85 7.11 17.99
C THR A 152 -4.30 7.11 19.41
N ARG A 153 -4.02 5.95 19.99
CA ARG A 153 -3.42 5.83 21.33
C ARG A 153 -2.01 6.46 21.38
N PHE A 154 -1.23 6.34 20.31
CA PHE A 154 0.08 6.97 20.21
C PHE A 154 -0.04 8.50 20.30
N VAL A 155 -0.90 9.12 19.49
CA VAL A 155 -1.07 10.59 19.51
C VAL A 155 -1.70 11.09 20.81
N LEU A 156 -2.63 10.34 21.42
CA LEU A 156 -3.21 10.65 22.72
C LEU A 156 -2.12 10.70 23.82
N ARG A 157 -1.29 9.65 23.91
CA ARG A 157 -0.20 9.59 24.90
C ARG A 157 0.82 10.71 24.71
N ALA A 158 1.19 11.00 23.46
CA ALA A 158 2.13 12.07 23.18
C ALA A 158 1.56 13.47 23.51
N ALA A 159 0.23 13.64 23.52
CA ALA A 159 -0.46 14.83 24.01
C ALA A 159 -0.72 14.82 25.53
N GLY A 160 -0.17 13.85 26.27
CA GLY A 160 -0.34 13.75 27.72
C GLY A 160 -1.72 13.24 28.18
N LEU A 161 -2.46 12.54 27.30
CA LEU A 161 -3.70 11.86 27.65
C LEU A 161 -3.45 10.37 27.87
N ASP A 162 -3.98 9.83 28.98
CA ASP A 162 -4.06 8.40 29.21
C ASP A 162 -5.30 7.83 28.48
N PRO A 163 -5.12 7.02 27.41
CA PRO A 163 -6.24 6.49 26.63
C PRO A 163 -7.23 5.63 27.45
N GLU A 164 -6.81 5.11 28.60
CA GLU A 164 -7.62 4.24 29.44
C GLU A 164 -8.35 4.99 30.58
N LYS A 165 -7.95 6.26 30.86
CA LYS A 165 -8.48 7.01 32.02
C LYS A 165 -9.07 8.36 31.63
N ASP A 166 -8.47 9.04 30.64
CA ASP A 166 -8.80 10.42 30.33
C ASP A 166 -9.99 10.57 29.38
N LEU A 167 -10.37 9.50 28.67
CA LEU A 167 -11.49 9.45 27.73
C LEU A 167 -12.04 8.03 27.65
N THR A 168 -13.19 7.88 26.97
CA THR A 168 -13.77 6.54 26.71
C THR A 168 -13.49 6.12 25.27
N LEU A 169 -12.63 5.11 25.07
CA LEU A 169 -12.46 4.48 23.76
C LEU A 169 -13.59 3.45 23.57
N SER A 170 -14.46 3.70 22.60
CA SER A 170 -15.56 2.81 22.24
C SER A 170 -15.25 2.13 20.90
N TYR A 171 -15.13 0.81 20.91
CA TYR A 171 -14.71 0.04 19.76
C TYR A 171 -15.89 -0.44 18.92
N VAL A 172 -15.73 -0.36 17.59
CA VAL A 172 -16.62 -0.93 16.58
C VAL A 172 -15.85 -1.89 15.69
N GLY A 173 -16.53 -2.77 14.97
CA GLY A 173 -15.89 -3.77 14.11
C GLY A 173 -15.09 -3.15 12.96
N THR A 174 -15.65 -2.11 12.35
CA THR A 174 -15.02 -1.37 11.24
C THR A 174 -15.22 0.14 11.39
N SER A 175 -14.32 0.93 10.81
CA SER A 175 -14.49 2.40 10.79
C SER A 175 -15.75 2.84 10.02
N ALA A 176 -16.27 2.05 9.10
CA ALA A 176 -17.51 2.34 8.40
C ALA A 176 -18.74 2.30 9.34
N GLU A 177 -18.70 1.43 10.36
CA GLU A 177 -19.74 1.34 11.39
C GLU A 177 -19.73 2.52 12.36
N ALA A 178 -18.58 3.19 12.54
CA ALA A 178 -18.49 4.39 13.36
C ALA A 178 -19.27 5.58 12.78
N VAL A 179 -19.41 5.66 11.45
CA VAL A 179 -20.07 6.79 10.77
C VAL A 179 -21.54 6.95 11.21
N PRO A 180 -22.43 5.95 11.09
CA PRO A 180 -23.82 6.11 11.52
C PRO A 180 -23.95 6.35 13.02
N LEU A 181 -23.05 5.80 13.84
CA LEU A 181 -23.07 6.02 15.29
C LEU A 181 -22.69 7.46 15.66
N LEU A 182 -21.69 8.04 14.99
CA LEU A 182 -21.32 9.43 15.16
C LEU A 182 -22.46 10.36 14.74
N LEU A 183 -23.08 10.11 13.57
CA LEU A 183 -24.23 10.89 13.08
C LEU A 183 -25.46 10.77 13.99
N ALA A 184 -25.64 9.66 14.66
CA ALA A 184 -26.71 9.46 15.65
C ALA A 184 -26.40 10.02 17.02
N GLY A 185 -25.26 10.71 17.22
CA GLY A 185 -24.85 11.30 18.50
C GLY A 185 -24.54 10.25 19.59
N LYS A 186 -24.15 9.03 19.21
CA LYS A 186 -23.81 7.95 20.16
C LYS A 186 -22.39 8.07 20.72
N ALA A 187 -21.60 9.03 20.21
CA ALA A 187 -20.29 9.38 20.70
C ALA A 187 -19.97 10.83 20.34
N ASP A 188 -19.03 11.43 21.08
CA ASP A 188 -18.57 12.78 20.86
C ASP A 188 -17.69 12.91 19.62
N ALA A 189 -16.91 11.88 19.33
CA ALA A 189 -15.95 11.88 18.24
C ALA A 189 -15.77 10.47 17.64
N ALA A 190 -15.17 10.41 16.44
CA ALA A 190 -14.81 9.14 15.80
C ALA A 190 -13.49 9.24 15.04
N VAL A 191 -12.69 8.17 15.09
CA VAL A 191 -11.49 7.98 14.26
C VAL A 191 -11.91 7.37 12.94
N LEU A 192 -11.73 8.12 11.86
CA LEU A 192 -12.17 7.73 10.52
C LEU A 192 -11.01 7.80 9.52
N PRO A 193 -10.56 6.68 8.97
CA PRO A 193 -9.72 6.70 7.79
C PRO A 193 -10.53 7.03 6.54
N GLU A 194 -9.88 7.50 5.49
CA GLU A 194 -10.51 7.54 4.16
C GLU A 194 -10.74 6.11 3.62
N PRO A 195 -11.84 5.84 2.92
CA PRO A 195 -12.91 6.76 2.50
C PRO A 195 -14.06 6.97 3.52
N ALA A 196 -14.01 6.36 4.70
CA ALA A 196 -15.06 6.50 5.72
C ALA A 196 -15.23 7.96 6.19
N ALA A 197 -14.12 8.71 6.27
CA ALA A 197 -14.11 10.13 6.59
C ALA A 197 -14.92 10.97 5.57
N SER A 198 -14.67 10.77 4.27
CA SER A 198 -15.44 11.43 3.20
C SER A 198 -16.91 10.96 3.17
N ALA A 199 -17.16 9.68 3.48
CA ALA A 199 -18.53 9.17 3.61
C ALA A 199 -19.28 9.85 4.77
N ALA A 200 -18.62 10.11 5.91
CA ALA A 200 -19.20 10.84 7.03
C ALA A 200 -19.62 12.25 6.62
N GLU A 201 -18.76 13.00 5.93
CA GLU A 201 -19.07 14.36 5.43
C GLU A 201 -20.24 14.36 4.42
N ILE A 202 -20.30 13.39 3.51
CA ILE A 202 -21.38 13.30 2.53
C ILE A 202 -22.70 12.95 3.21
N LYS A 203 -22.71 11.93 4.07
CA LYS A 203 -23.91 11.49 4.78
C LYS A 203 -24.42 12.54 5.76
N SER A 204 -23.52 13.25 6.46
CA SER A 204 -23.90 14.31 7.39
C SER A 204 -24.74 15.40 6.72
N ARG A 205 -24.33 15.82 5.52
CA ARG A 205 -25.09 16.77 4.71
C ARG A 205 -26.46 16.24 4.28
N GLN A 206 -26.55 14.93 3.96
CA GLN A 206 -27.80 14.30 3.56
C GLN A 206 -28.85 14.21 4.69
N VAL A 207 -28.38 14.02 5.92
CA VAL A 207 -29.26 13.86 7.09
C VAL A 207 -29.37 15.14 7.94
N GLY A 208 -28.71 16.24 7.55
CA GLY A 208 -28.79 17.52 8.25
C GLY A 208 -28.09 17.54 9.63
N VAL A 209 -27.14 16.62 9.87
CA VAL A 209 -26.37 16.53 11.11
C VAL A 209 -24.95 17.03 10.85
N ALA A 210 -24.52 18.07 11.58
CA ALA A 210 -23.18 18.62 11.42
C ALA A 210 -22.12 17.71 12.06
N VAL A 211 -21.11 17.30 11.30
CA VAL A 211 -19.87 16.74 11.82
C VAL A 211 -18.68 17.51 11.25
N THR A 212 -17.59 17.55 11.98
CA THR A 212 -16.39 18.30 11.57
C THR A 212 -15.19 17.38 11.53
N ARG A 213 -14.43 17.39 10.43
CA ARG A 213 -13.08 16.80 10.35
C ARG A 213 -12.17 17.69 11.21
N ALA A 214 -12.00 17.35 12.48
CA ALA A 214 -11.39 18.23 13.46
C ALA A 214 -9.86 18.12 13.49
N LEU A 215 -9.31 16.89 13.51
CA LEU A 215 -7.88 16.68 13.67
C LEU A 215 -7.36 15.71 12.59
N ASP A 216 -6.19 16.03 12.03
CA ASP A 216 -5.45 15.16 11.13
C ASP A 216 -4.43 14.35 11.95
N VAL A 217 -4.67 13.06 12.13
CA VAL A 217 -3.79 12.15 12.89
C VAL A 217 -2.40 12.05 12.25
N THR A 218 -2.32 12.23 10.93
CA THR A 218 -1.04 12.22 10.23
C THR A 218 -0.18 13.43 10.58
N GLU A 219 -0.78 14.61 10.68
CA GLU A 219 -0.07 15.83 11.11
C GLU A 219 0.35 15.74 12.58
N LEU A 220 -0.54 15.23 13.43
CA LEU A 220 -0.21 14.99 14.83
C LEU A 220 0.97 14.00 14.97
N TYR A 221 0.94 12.88 14.25
CA TYR A 221 2.05 11.94 14.22
C TYR A 221 3.34 12.59 13.71
N ALA A 222 3.28 13.34 12.61
CA ALA A 222 4.44 13.99 12.02
C ALA A 222 5.12 14.96 13.00
N SER A 223 4.33 15.77 13.71
CA SER A 223 4.85 16.71 14.71
C SER A 223 5.49 16.00 15.91
N GLN A 224 4.91 14.89 16.35
CA GLN A 224 5.36 14.15 17.53
C GLN A 224 6.56 13.23 17.24
N SER A 225 6.60 12.63 16.06
CA SER A 225 7.66 11.71 15.64
C SER A 225 8.87 12.40 14.98
N GLY A 226 8.76 13.69 14.64
CA GLY A 226 9.73 14.40 13.82
C GLY A 226 9.81 13.90 12.36
N ARG A 227 8.76 13.25 11.86
CA ARG A 227 8.68 12.66 10.52
C ARG A 227 7.71 13.43 9.60
N PRO A 228 8.18 14.49 8.93
CA PRO A 228 7.32 15.37 8.13
C PRO A 228 6.69 14.69 6.91
N ALA A 229 7.24 13.56 6.46
CA ALA A 229 6.65 12.78 5.38
C ALA A 229 5.26 12.23 5.72
N GLY A 230 4.96 12.06 7.01
CA GLY A 230 3.70 11.50 7.50
C GLY A 230 3.81 10.02 7.86
N ILE A 231 2.69 9.32 7.77
CA ILE A 231 2.58 7.90 8.15
C ILE A 231 2.62 7.02 6.89
N PRO A 232 3.64 6.18 6.68
CA PRO A 232 3.72 5.28 5.52
C PRO A 232 2.76 4.10 5.67
N GLN A 233 1.44 4.34 5.41
CA GLN A 233 0.37 3.44 5.81
C GLN A 233 0.13 2.25 4.88
N ALA A 234 0.24 2.45 3.56
CA ALA A 234 -0.02 1.39 2.60
C ALA A 234 0.98 1.42 1.45
N GLY A 235 1.30 0.25 0.92
CA GLY A 235 2.26 0.07 -0.15
C GLY A 235 1.97 -1.16 -1.01
N LEU A 236 2.77 -1.33 -2.05
CA LEU A 236 2.85 -2.53 -2.87
C LEU A 236 3.82 -3.50 -2.20
N ALA A 237 3.37 -4.72 -1.98
CA ALA A 237 4.18 -5.84 -1.55
C ALA A 237 4.28 -6.89 -2.66
N VAL A 238 5.31 -7.73 -2.60
CA VAL A 238 5.59 -8.79 -3.56
C VAL A 238 6.08 -10.03 -2.83
N THR A 239 5.74 -11.22 -3.34
CA THR A 239 6.35 -12.47 -2.85
C THR A 239 7.79 -12.58 -3.35
N GLU A 240 8.70 -13.10 -2.51
CA GLU A 240 10.11 -13.28 -2.89
C GLU A 240 10.28 -14.18 -4.11
N ALA A 241 9.45 -15.21 -4.24
CA ALA A 241 9.47 -16.10 -5.39
C ALA A 241 9.17 -15.35 -6.70
N PHE A 242 8.15 -14.47 -6.70
CA PHE A 242 7.81 -13.66 -7.86
C PHE A 242 8.88 -12.61 -8.15
N LEU A 243 9.40 -11.94 -7.12
CA LEU A 243 10.47 -10.95 -7.26
C LEU A 243 11.74 -11.56 -7.86
N ALA A 244 12.11 -12.77 -7.43
CA ALA A 244 13.28 -13.47 -7.96
C ALA A 244 13.09 -13.91 -9.42
N ALA A 245 11.87 -14.30 -9.80
CA ALA A 245 11.56 -14.74 -11.17
C ALA A 245 11.34 -13.57 -12.15
N HIS A 246 10.81 -12.44 -11.66
CA HIS A 246 10.34 -11.31 -12.49
C HIS A 246 10.69 -9.95 -11.90
N PRO A 247 11.97 -9.66 -11.61
CA PRO A 247 12.37 -8.37 -11.02
C PRO A 247 12.02 -7.19 -11.92
N GLU A 248 12.04 -7.38 -13.25
CA GLU A 248 11.69 -6.36 -14.24
C GLU A 248 10.20 -5.96 -14.18
N ILE A 249 9.31 -6.89 -13.88
CA ILE A 249 7.86 -6.61 -13.70
C ILE A 249 7.65 -5.76 -12.44
N VAL A 250 8.35 -6.09 -11.36
CA VAL A 250 8.27 -5.33 -10.10
C VAL A 250 8.76 -3.90 -10.30
N ALA A 251 9.89 -3.72 -10.99
CA ALA A 251 10.44 -2.40 -11.31
C ALA A 251 9.49 -1.60 -12.20
N ALA A 252 8.93 -2.22 -13.25
CA ALA A 252 7.97 -1.58 -14.15
C ALA A 252 6.67 -1.18 -13.42
N LEU A 253 6.15 -2.03 -12.53
CA LEU A 253 4.95 -1.71 -11.74
C LEU A 253 5.23 -0.60 -10.72
N HIS A 254 6.42 -0.57 -10.11
CA HIS A 254 6.82 0.54 -9.25
C HIS A 254 6.84 1.86 -10.03
N ALA A 255 7.53 1.92 -11.18
CA ALA A 255 7.59 3.11 -12.03
C ALA A 255 6.19 3.55 -12.48
N ALA A 256 5.37 2.61 -12.97
CA ALA A 256 3.99 2.90 -13.36
C ALA A 256 3.13 3.40 -12.17
N SER A 257 3.43 2.99 -10.94
CA SER A 257 2.76 3.49 -9.74
C SER A 257 3.12 4.95 -9.45
N VAL A 258 4.36 5.37 -9.72
CA VAL A 258 4.79 6.79 -9.60
C VAL A 258 3.96 7.66 -10.54
N ASP A 259 3.88 7.28 -11.82
CA ASP A 259 3.10 8.00 -12.84
C ASP A 259 1.60 7.99 -12.50
N ALA A 260 1.08 6.84 -12.08
CA ALA A 260 -0.31 6.66 -11.71
C ALA A 260 -0.71 7.58 -10.54
N ALA A 261 0.12 7.73 -9.51
CA ALA A 261 -0.16 8.64 -8.40
C ALA A 261 -0.27 10.10 -8.87
N GLY A 262 0.58 10.52 -9.80
CA GLY A 262 0.49 11.83 -10.46
C GLY A 262 -0.83 12.02 -11.19
N TRP A 263 -1.20 11.02 -12.00
CA TRP A 263 -2.44 11.04 -12.76
C TRP A 263 -3.68 11.06 -11.86
N VAL A 264 -3.72 10.26 -10.81
CA VAL A 264 -4.84 10.19 -9.84
C VAL A 264 -5.09 11.55 -9.20
N ARG A 265 -4.04 12.27 -8.79
CA ARG A 265 -4.18 13.61 -8.21
C ARG A 265 -4.80 14.62 -9.15
N GLN A 266 -4.58 14.48 -10.47
CA GLN A 266 -5.08 15.39 -11.50
C GLN A 266 -6.45 14.97 -12.05
N ASN A 267 -6.87 13.71 -11.85
CA ASN A 267 -8.04 13.12 -12.50
C ASN A 267 -8.95 12.39 -11.50
N ALA A 268 -9.28 13.02 -10.36
CA ALA A 268 -10.00 12.38 -9.25
C ALA A 268 -11.29 11.67 -9.69
N LYS A 269 -12.11 12.32 -10.54
CA LYS A 269 -13.36 11.74 -11.05
C LYS A 269 -13.14 10.47 -11.88
N ALA A 270 -12.20 10.49 -12.82
CA ALA A 270 -11.87 9.34 -13.65
C ALA A 270 -11.21 8.22 -12.81
N ALA A 271 -10.39 8.59 -11.83
CA ALA A 271 -9.78 7.65 -10.89
C ALA A 271 -10.83 6.98 -10.00
N ALA A 272 -11.84 7.73 -9.53
CA ALA A 272 -12.94 7.16 -8.77
C ALA A 272 -13.77 6.18 -9.60
N ALA A 273 -14.08 6.49 -10.86
CA ALA A 273 -14.79 5.59 -11.75
C ALA A 273 -14.02 4.28 -11.99
N LEU A 274 -12.68 4.33 -12.04
CA LEU A 274 -11.85 3.16 -12.25
C LEU A 274 -11.90 2.15 -11.08
N ILE A 275 -12.07 2.65 -9.83
CA ILE A 275 -11.92 1.81 -8.62
C ILE A 275 -13.23 1.60 -7.85
N ALA A 276 -14.30 2.34 -8.13
CA ALA A 276 -15.55 2.30 -7.36
C ALA A 276 -16.15 0.88 -7.31
N ASP A 277 -16.30 0.22 -8.47
CA ASP A 277 -16.83 -1.15 -8.56
C ASP A 277 -15.92 -2.17 -7.90
N PRO A 278 -14.61 -2.22 -8.16
CA PRO A 278 -13.69 -3.08 -7.42
C PRO A 278 -13.76 -2.90 -5.89
N LEU A 279 -13.92 -1.68 -5.40
CA LEU A 279 -14.03 -1.40 -3.96
C LEU A 279 -15.45 -1.61 -3.42
N LYS A 280 -16.47 -1.76 -4.27
CA LYS A 280 -17.90 -1.77 -3.90
C LYS A 280 -18.32 -0.51 -3.12
N LEU A 281 -17.81 0.64 -3.54
CA LEU A 281 -18.08 1.94 -2.93
C LEU A 281 -18.72 2.88 -3.95
N PRO A 282 -19.64 3.78 -3.54
CA PRO A 282 -20.16 4.82 -4.41
C PRO A 282 -19.05 5.72 -4.95
N ALA A 283 -19.00 5.93 -6.27
CA ALA A 283 -18.00 6.75 -6.93
C ALA A 283 -17.84 8.17 -6.30
N PRO A 284 -18.93 8.88 -5.89
CA PRO A 284 -18.79 10.17 -5.23
C PRO A 284 -18.02 10.12 -3.90
N ILE A 285 -18.12 9.04 -3.14
CA ILE A 285 -17.35 8.86 -1.90
C ILE A 285 -15.87 8.66 -2.23
N VAL A 286 -15.58 7.82 -3.21
CA VAL A 286 -14.20 7.59 -3.67
C VAL A 286 -13.60 8.90 -4.18
N GLU A 287 -14.30 9.62 -5.07
CA GLU A 287 -13.85 10.89 -5.63
C GLU A 287 -13.53 11.92 -4.54
N ALA A 288 -14.42 12.09 -3.56
CA ALA A 288 -14.22 13.01 -2.43
C ALA A 288 -13.01 12.62 -1.55
N SER A 289 -12.71 11.33 -1.46
CA SER A 289 -11.61 10.82 -0.66
C SER A 289 -10.23 11.04 -1.29
N LEU A 290 -10.11 10.99 -2.63
CA LEU A 290 -8.82 10.99 -3.34
C LEU A 290 -7.93 12.20 -3.02
N PRO A 291 -8.41 13.45 -2.94
CA PRO A 291 -7.59 14.60 -2.57
C PRO A 291 -7.10 14.57 -1.12
N ARG A 292 -7.71 13.72 -0.28
CA ARG A 292 -7.38 13.57 1.16
C ARG A 292 -6.31 12.52 1.42
N PHE A 293 -5.97 11.70 0.43
CA PHE A 293 -4.83 10.82 0.52
C PHE A 293 -3.55 11.59 0.25
N ARG A 294 -2.57 11.38 1.08
CA ARG A 294 -1.21 11.88 0.83
C ARG A 294 -0.51 10.91 -0.14
N LEU A 295 -0.97 10.87 -1.41
CA LEU A 295 -0.41 10.01 -2.44
C LEU A 295 0.98 10.49 -2.85
N LYS A 296 1.99 9.72 -2.48
CA LYS A 296 3.38 9.88 -2.89
C LYS A 296 4.01 8.50 -2.95
N VAL A 297 4.42 8.07 -4.13
CA VAL A 297 5.11 6.79 -4.28
C VAL A 297 6.59 6.99 -4.00
N ALA A 298 7.11 6.22 -3.05
CA ALA A 298 8.53 6.14 -2.76
C ALA A 298 8.92 4.65 -2.66
N SER A 299 10.12 4.27 -3.10
CA SER A 299 10.59 2.91 -2.89
C SER A 299 10.61 2.57 -1.39
N ALA A 300 10.48 1.29 -1.05
CA ALA A 300 10.54 0.91 0.37
C ALA A 300 11.91 1.24 0.98
N GLN A 301 12.98 1.17 0.19
CA GLN A 301 14.32 1.54 0.64
C GLN A 301 14.43 3.04 0.94
N ASP A 302 13.90 3.92 0.08
CA ASP A 302 13.89 5.37 0.32
C ASP A 302 13.03 5.75 1.53
N ALA A 303 11.93 5.00 1.73
CA ALA A 303 10.99 5.19 2.83
C ALA A 303 11.42 4.50 4.14
N ARG A 304 12.53 3.76 4.15
CA ARG A 304 12.92 2.86 5.24
C ARG A 304 12.93 3.53 6.60
N ALA A 305 13.55 4.68 6.71
CA ALA A 305 13.64 5.39 8.00
C ALA A 305 12.26 5.80 8.56
N ASP A 306 11.32 6.18 7.68
CA ASP A 306 9.95 6.52 8.08
C ASP A 306 9.13 5.26 8.40
N LEU A 307 9.33 4.17 7.65
CA LEU A 307 8.72 2.86 7.92
C LEU A 307 9.16 2.31 9.28
N GLU A 308 10.45 2.31 9.57
CA GLU A 308 10.99 1.82 10.84
C GLU A 308 10.50 2.66 12.03
N ALA A 309 10.44 4.00 11.89
CA ALA A 309 9.86 4.88 12.91
C ALA A 309 8.38 4.59 13.15
N TYR A 310 7.61 4.38 12.08
CA TYR A 310 6.20 4.01 12.16
C TYR A 310 6.01 2.65 12.83
N PHE A 311 6.74 1.64 12.42
CA PHE A 311 6.67 0.30 13.04
C PHE A 311 7.05 0.35 14.51
N GLN A 312 8.10 1.12 14.86
CA GLN A 312 8.50 1.29 16.25
C GLN A 312 7.40 1.96 17.08
N ALA A 313 6.73 3.00 16.55
CA ALA A 313 5.62 3.65 17.24
C ALA A 313 4.48 2.67 17.52
N LEU A 314 4.10 1.82 16.54
CA LEU A 314 3.09 0.78 16.73
C LEU A 314 3.52 -0.28 17.74
N MET A 315 4.79 -0.71 17.69
CA MET A 315 5.35 -1.73 18.60
C MET A 315 5.33 -1.31 20.07
N THR A 316 5.46 -0.02 20.38
CA THR A 316 5.36 0.48 21.77
C THR A 316 4.01 0.17 22.41
N LEU A 317 2.98 -0.08 21.60
CA LEU A 317 1.60 -0.34 22.03
C LEU A 317 1.18 -1.79 21.80
N SER A 318 1.67 -2.38 20.72
CA SER A 318 1.38 -3.77 20.33
C SER A 318 2.58 -4.36 19.58
N PRO A 319 3.53 -5.02 20.24
CA PRO A 319 4.68 -5.64 19.57
C PRO A 319 4.29 -6.61 18.47
N ASP A 320 3.19 -7.34 18.64
CA ASP A 320 2.72 -8.34 17.70
C ASP A 320 2.28 -7.78 16.34
N ILE A 321 2.04 -6.45 16.24
CA ILE A 321 1.58 -5.82 15.00
C ILE A 321 2.56 -6.04 13.84
N VAL A 322 3.85 -6.13 14.14
CA VAL A 322 4.92 -6.47 13.20
C VAL A 322 5.68 -7.74 13.62
N ALA A 323 5.05 -8.62 14.38
CA ALA A 323 5.64 -9.87 14.91
C ALA A 323 6.90 -9.64 15.78
N GLY A 324 6.88 -8.63 16.65
CA GLY A 324 7.82 -8.44 17.76
C GLY A 324 9.17 -7.80 17.41
N ARG A 325 9.45 -7.50 16.14
CA ARG A 325 10.73 -6.91 15.70
C ARG A 325 10.59 -6.05 14.46
N LEU A 326 11.52 -5.14 14.25
CA LEU A 326 11.66 -4.45 12.96
C LEU A 326 12.09 -5.45 11.88
N PRO A 327 11.59 -5.30 10.64
CA PRO A 327 12.05 -6.12 9.52
C PRO A 327 13.53 -5.91 9.22
N GLU A 328 14.18 -6.97 8.76
CA GLU A 328 15.57 -6.90 8.28
C GLU A 328 15.68 -6.09 6.99
N PRO A 329 16.90 -5.60 6.63
CA PRO A 329 17.13 -4.77 5.44
C PRO A 329 16.57 -5.35 4.14
N THR A 330 16.56 -6.67 4.01
CA THR A 330 16.04 -7.38 2.83
C THR A 330 14.54 -7.21 2.61
N PHE A 331 13.79 -6.78 3.62
CA PHE A 331 12.36 -6.45 3.49
C PHE A 331 12.12 -5.27 2.56
N TYR A 332 13.01 -4.27 2.57
CA TYR A 332 12.84 -3.00 1.87
C TYR A 332 13.42 -3.09 0.46
N TRP A 333 12.55 -3.25 -0.54
CA TRP A 333 12.99 -3.21 -1.94
C TRP A 333 13.38 -1.78 -2.36
N GLY A 334 14.47 -1.68 -3.14
CA GLY A 334 14.94 -0.44 -3.74
C GLY A 334 16.10 -0.73 -4.68
N GLN A 335 16.23 0.07 -5.73
CA GLN A 335 17.38 0.08 -6.65
C GLN A 335 18.34 1.17 -6.21
#